data_a4874584888d647a565b74384551526b
#
_entry.id   a4874584888d647a565b74384551526b
#
_cell.length_a   1.000
_cell.length_b   1.000
_cell.length_c   1.000
_cell.angle_alpha   90.00
_cell.angle_beta   90.00
_cell.angle_gamma   90.00
#
_symmetry.space_group_name_H-M   'P 1'
#
loop_
_entity.id
_entity.type
_entity.pdbx_description
1 polymer ?
#
loop_
_entity_poly.entity_id
_entity_poly.type
_entity_poly.pdbx_seq_one_letter_code
_entity_poly.pdbx_strand_id
1 'polypeptide(L)'
;MIKKLSYILPILVISGFLIWEYKVNILLWSIPKIANTPVQENIPTSWSEGPEIVSQDDRPNIILILADDMGYNDISLHNGGAADGSLLTPHIDSLANSGIFFSRGYAANATCAPSRASIMTGRYPTRFGFEFTPVPEAGRMILNWLAEEDDSELKDRIDREVATNLPPFMEQGMPTEQITIAEVLRDAGYYTAHIGKWHLGQANGMDPLSQGFQDSLSMVGPLYLPEDHPDIVNAKFDTAIDKMIWGMGQYSARFNEGDLFAPDKYLTDYYTDEAIKVIEKNKNRPFFLYLSHWAIHNPLQALRSDVDRMSHMSGHNLQVYSGMIAALDRSVGKVVEKLKDLDIYGKTLIVFTSDNGGANYIELEDINKPYRGWKISFFEGGIRVPFIVSWPDEISPGQRSNSVIHHFDIFSTIASAAKTKSSNDNELDGVNLLPYIKKQTSSQPHKTLFWRSGNHQSVLHENWKYIISKKENMRWLFDTSVDPLEKNNLIESYPKEVRLIEELLAKFNSEQKEPLFPSSYEASIMIDKYDGQDYEEGDEYIYWSN
;
A
#
# COMPACT_ATOMS: atom_id res chain seq x y z
N MET A 1 48.02 -30.46 28.23
CA MET A 1 47.12 -30.25 27.05
C MET A 1 45.70 -30.72 27.29
N ILE A 2 45.48 -31.87 27.87
CA ILE A 2 44.14 -32.51 28.08
C ILE A 2 43.21 -31.66 28.97
N LYS A 3 43.69 -31.04 30.05
CA LYS A 3 42.86 -30.15 30.92
C LYS A 3 42.34 -28.86 30.25
N LYS A 4 42.99 -28.34 29.22
CA LYS A 4 42.51 -27.18 28.48
C LYS A 4 41.41 -27.58 27.47
N LEU A 5 41.47 -28.78 26.90
CA LEU A 5 40.43 -29.31 25.99
C LEU A 5 39.12 -29.56 26.72
N SER A 6 39.17 -29.95 28.00
CA SER A 6 37.96 -30.24 28.80
C SER A 6 37.10 -29.01 29.10
N TYR A 7 37.62 -27.78 28.96
CA TYR A 7 36.82 -26.55 29.10
C TYR A 7 36.40 -25.97 27.76
N ILE A 8 37.14 -26.25 26.67
CA ILE A 8 36.83 -25.74 25.35
C ILE A 8 35.58 -26.40 24.76
N LEU A 9 35.44 -27.72 24.93
CA LEU A 9 34.30 -28.49 24.40
C LEU A 9 32.96 -28.02 24.99
N PRO A 10 32.78 -27.86 26.32
CA PRO A 10 31.54 -27.31 26.89
C PRO A 10 31.25 -25.87 26.40
N ILE A 11 32.30 -25.03 26.27
CA ILE A 11 32.14 -23.64 25.77
C ILE A 11 31.63 -23.66 24.31
N LEU A 12 32.20 -24.51 23.46
CA LEU A 12 31.73 -24.66 22.07
C LEU A 12 30.31 -25.19 21.98
N VAL A 13 29.95 -26.17 22.83
CA VAL A 13 28.59 -26.70 22.88
C VAL A 13 27.60 -25.64 23.37
N ILE A 14 27.94 -24.89 24.42
CA ILE A 14 27.09 -23.81 24.94
C ILE A 14 26.99 -22.68 23.90
N SER A 15 28.12 -22.29 23.27
CA SER A 15 28.09 -21.28 22.20
C SER A 15 27.28 -21.73 20.99
N GLY A 16 27.40 -23.00 20.59
CA GLY A 16 26.57 -23.57 19.52
C GLY A 16 25.09 -23.60 19.87
N PHE A 17 24.75 -23.95 21.11
CA PHE A 17 23.38 -23.91 21.61
C PHE A 17 22.84 -22.47 21.65
N LEU A 18 23.60 -21.51 22.17
CA LEU A 18 23.20 -20.10 22.19
C LEU A 18 23.04 -19.53 20.77
N ILE A 19 23.93 -19.89 19.84
CA ILE A 19 23.80 -19.46 18.42
C ILE A 19 22.54 -20.09 17.82
N TRP A 20 22.22 -21.33 18.12
CA TRP A 20 21.01 -21.99 17.64
C TRP A 20 19.76 -21.36 18.24
N GLU A 21 19.71 -21.13 19.54
CA GLU A 21 18.59 -20.53 20.26
C GLU A 21 18.31 -19.08 19.83
N TYR A 22 19.38 -18.31 19.58
CA TYR A 22 19.29 -16.88 19.21
C TYR A 22 19.56 -16.63 17.72
N LYS A 23 19.48 -17.64 16.85
CA LYS A 23 19.85 -17.52 15.42
C LYS A 23 19.09 -16.40 14.71
N VAL A 24 17.78 -16.25 14.98
CA VAL A 24 16.94 -15.19 14.38
C VAL A 24 17.39 -13.81 14.88
N ASN A 25 17.57 -13.65 16.19
CA ASN A 25 18.03 -12.38 16.76
C ASN A 25 19.43 -12.00 16.27
N ILE A 26 20.34 -12.97 16.11
CA ILE A 26 21.67 -12.76 15.55
C ILE A 26 21.57 -12.35 14.08
N LEU A 27 20.67 -12.96 13.32
CA LEU A 27 20.42 -12.60 11.93
C LEU A 27 19.85 -11.18 11.82
N LEU A 28 18.79 -10.89 12.55
CA LEU A 28 18.16 -9.55 12.60
C LEU A 28 19.16 -8.46 12.96
N TRP A 29 20.10 -8.75 13.88
CA TRP A 29 21.17 -7.83 14.24
C TRP A 29 22.27 -7.71 13.17
N SER A 30 22.59 -8.78 12.44
CA SER A 30 23.71 -8.83 11.51
C SER A 30 23.35 -8.37 10.10
N ILE A 31 22.10 -8.62 9.63
CA ILE A 31 21.66 -8.26 8.27
C ILE A 31 21.89 -6.76 7.97
N PRO A 32 21.44 -5.81 8.82
CA PRO A 32 21.67 -4.40 8.54
C PRO A 32 23.16 -4.01 8.43
N LYS A 33 24.03 -4.76 9.09
CA LYS A 33 25.48 -4.49 9.12
C LYS A 33 26.23 -5.09 7.93
N ILE A 34 25.71 -6.19 7.37
CA ILE A 34 26.37 -6.92 6.28
C ILE A 34 25.79 -6.51 4.92
N ALA A 35 24.48 -6.30 4.85
CA ALA A 35 23.77 -6.02 3.62
C ALA A 35 23.63 -4.52 3.30
N ASN A 36 23.97 -3.63 4.25
CA ASN A 36 23.81 -2.20 4.03
C ASN A 36 24.79 -1.69 2.97
N THR A 37 24.22 -1.27 1.84
CA THR A 37 24.94 -0.43 0.87
C THR A 37 25.33 0.88 1.56
N PRO A 38 26.55 1.43 1.31
CA PRO A 38 26.94 2.72 1.86
C PRO A 38 25.90 3.80 1.52
N VAL A 39 25.47 4.54 2.53
CA VAL A 39 24.54 5.66 2.42
C VAL A 39 25.31 6.95 2.65
N GLN A 40 25.21 7.89 1.72
CA GLN A 40 25.83 9.21 1.84
C GLN A 40 24.98 10.11 2.75
N GLU A 41 25.54 11.24 3.16
CA GLU A 41 24.77 12.33 3.76
C GLU A 41 23.74 12.87 2.74
N ASN A 42 22.75 13.65 3.22
CA ASN A 42 21.72 14.19 2.35
C ASN A 42 22.30 14.94 1.15
N ILE A 43 21.82 14.57 -0.03
CA ILE A 43 22.19 15.17 -1.31
C ILE A 43 21.03 16.03 -1.80
N PRO A 44 21.26 17.32 -2.13
CA PRO A 44 20.20 18.14 -2.72
C PRO A 44 19.64 17.53 -4.01
N THR A 45 18.34 17.38 -4.09
CA THR A 45 17.63 16.90 -5.28
C THR A 45 17.60 17.98 -6.37
N SER A 46 17.79 17.58 -7.62
CA SER A 46 17.81 18.49 -8.78
C SER A 46 16.61 18.21 -9.70
N TRP A 47 15.40 18.49 -9.20
CA TRP A 47 14.18 18.36 -9.99
C TRP A 47 14.22 19.21 -11.26
N SER A 48 13.74 18.66 -12.36
CA SER A 48 13.64 19.36 -13.64
C SER A 48 12.75 20.61 -13.53
N GLU A 49 13.21 21.70 -14.12
CA GLU A 49 12.50 22.99 -14.08
C GLU A 49 11.56 23.13 -15.28
N GLY A 50 10.38 23.67 -15.02
CA GLY A 50 9.43 24.08 -16.04
C GLY A 50 9.80 25.42 -16.67
N PRO A 51 9.05 25.88 -17.68
CA PRO A 51 9.27 27.15 -18.36
C PRO A 51 9.01 28.32 -17.41
N GLU A 52 9.71 29.43 -17.61
CA GLU A 52 9.47 30.70 -16.88
C GLU A 52 8.09 31.29 -17.20
N ILE A 53 7.63 31.12 -18.45
CA ILE A 53 6.36 31.66 -18.94
C ILE A 53 5.28 30.58 -18.77
N VAL A 54 4.12 30.98 -18.27
CA VAL A 54 2.96 30.11 -18.14
C VAL A 54 2.59 29.51 -19.49
N SER A 55 2.51 28.19 -19.54
CA SER A 55 2.02 27.47 -20.72
C SER A 55 0.57 27.86 -21.04
N GLN A 56 0.23 27.93 -22.32
CA GLN A 56 -1.16 28.08 -22.78
C GLN A 56 -1.97 26.77 -22.69
N ASP A 57 -1.38 25.72 -22.16
CA ASP A 57 -2.02 24.43 -21.96
C ASP A 57 -3.07 24.52 -20.84
N ASP A 58 -4.33 24.30 -21.18
CA ASP A 58 -5.48 24.37 -20.27
C ASP A 58 -5.74 23.08 -19.49
N ARG A 59 -4.93 22.03 -19.73
CA ARG A 59 -5.06 20.76 -19.03
C ARG A 59 -4.67 20.90 -17.55
N PRO A 60 -5.31 20.12 -16.65
CA PRO A 60 -5.05 20.25 -15.21
C PRO A 60 -3.66 19.74 -14.83
N ASN A 61 -3.12 20.27 -13.73
CA ASN A 61 -2.11 19.53 -12.98
C ASN A 61 -2.75 18.31 -12.33
N ILE A 62 -1.97 17.27 -12.09
CA ILE A 62 -2.46 16.01 -11.52
C ILE A 62 -1.55 15.62 -10.37
N ILE A 63 -2.13 15.37 -9.21
CA ILE A 63 -1.43 14.84 -8.04
C ILE A 63 -2.16 13.59 -7.57
N LEU A 64 -1.45 12.46 -7.53
CA LEU A 64 -1.92 11.24 -6.91
C LEU A 64 -1.17 11.06 -5.59
N ILE A 65 -1.88 11.20 -4.48
CA ILE A 65 -1.36 10.97 -3.13
C ILE A 65 -1.79 9.57 -2.70
N LEU A 66 -0.83 8.68 -2.48
CA LEU A 66 -1.09 7.32 -2.04
C LEU A 66 -0.52 7.11 -0.65
N ALA A 67 -1.38 6.77 0.30
CA ALA A 67 -1.00 6.25 1.61
C ALA A 67 -0.66 4.75 1.50
N ASP A 68 0.09 4.22 2.44
CA ASP A 68 0.50 2.81 2.54
C ASP A 68 -0.12 2.20 3.80
N ASP A 69 -0.88 1.12 3.66
CA ASP A 69 -1.55 0.40 4.74
C ASP A 69 -2.56 1.24 5.56
N MET A 70 -3.13 2.28 4.98
CA MET A 70 -4.09 3.13 5.68
C MET A 70 -5.47 2.47 5.73
N GLY A 71 -5.93 2.17 6.93
CA GLY A 71 -7.25 1.59 7.17
C GLY A 71 -8.39 2.59 6.91
N TYR A 72 -9.59 2.04 6.71
CA TYR A 72 -10.78 2.87 6.45
C TYR A 72 -11.11 3.82 7.60
N ASN A 73 -10.83 3.41 8.83
CA ASN A 73 -11.12 4.18 10.04
C ASN A 73 -10.02 5.19 10.42
N ASP A 74 -8.94 5.27 9.66
CA ASP A 74 -7.79 6.13 9.97
C ASP A 74 -8.00 7.60 9.61
N ILE A 75 -9.15 7.95 9.02
CA ILE A 75 -9.54 9.33 8.74
C ILE A 75 -10.76 9.75 9.56
N SER A 76 -10.79 11.01 10.02
CA SER A 76 -11.88 11.50 10.86
C SER A 76 -13.16 11.84 10.10
N LEU A 77 -13.17 11.69 8.77
CA LEU A 77 -14.30 12.03 7.90
C LEU A 77 -15.60 11.29 8.22
N HIS A 78 -15.52 10.12 8.84
CA HIS A 78 -16.66 9.26 9.17
C HIS A 78 -17.10 9.38 10.64
N ASN A 79 -16.65 10.38 11.36
CA ASN A 79 -16.71 10.47 12.82
C ASN A 79 -16.00 9.28 13.51
N GLY A 80 -15.19 8.55 12.73
CA GLY A 80 -14.36 7.47 13.18
C GLY A 80 -13.02 8.01 13.63
N GLY A 81 -12.01 7.78 12.83
CA GLY A 81 -10.63 7.96 13.21
C GLY A 81 -10.20 6.82 14.13
N ALA A 82 -8.96 6.38 13.99
CA ALA A 82 -8.37 5.47 14.95
C ALA A 82 -8.54 6.03 16.38
N ALA A 83 -8.43 5.19 17.39
CA ALA A 83 -8.55 5.63 18.76
C ALA A 83 -9.90 6.28 19.13
N ASP A 84 -10.99 5.56 18.94
CA ASP A 84 -12.33 5.96 19.39
C ASP A 84 -12.86 7.30 18.82
N GLY A 85 -12.32 7.76 17.71
CA GLY A 85 -12.68 9.02 17.07
C GLY A 85 -11.93 10.24 17.60
N SER A 86 -10.92 10.06 18.45
CA SER A 86 -10.12 11.17 18.97
C SER A 86 -9.00 11.61 18.02
N LEU A 87 -8.62 10.78 17.04
CA LEU A 87 -7.69 11.16 15.99
C LEU A 87 -8.37 12.03 14.93
N LEU A 88 -7.80 13.18 14.65
CA LEU A 88 -8.31 14.11 13.65
C LEU A 88 -7.37 14.19 12.44
N THR A 89 -7.99 14.21 11.25
CA THR A 89 -7.30 14.37 9.95
C THR A 89 -7.88 15.56 9.17
N PRO A 90 -7.75 16.80 9.72
CA PRO A 90 -8.47 17.96 9.22
C PRO A 90 -8.13 18.34 7.78
N HIS A 91 -6.92 18.04 7.31
CA HIS A 91 -6.49 18.37 5.95
C HIS A 91 -7.02 17.36 4.93
N ILE A 92 -6.99 16.05 5.25
CA ILE A 92 -7.61 15.01 4.42
C ILE A 92 -9.13 15.21 4.37
N ASP A 93 -9.76 15.52 5.50
CA ASP A 93 -11.19 15.83 5.57
C ASP A 93 -11.54 17.08 4.75
N SER A 94 -10.68 18.12 4.78
CA SER A 94 -10.84 19.33 3.96
C SER A 94 -10.73 19.03 2.48
N LEU A 95 -9.80 18.15 2.07
CA LEU A 95 -9.67 17.69 0.69
C LEU A 95 -10.95 16.97 0.22
N ALA A 96 -11.49 16.07 1.03
CA ALA A 96 -12.76 15.38 0.75
C ALA A 96 -13.94 16.35 0.66
N ASN A 97 -13.96 17.38 1.51
CA ASN A 97 -14.99 18.41 1.49
C ASN A 97 -14.85 19.40 0.33
N SER A 98 -13.68 19.52 -0.28
CA SER A 98 -13.48 20.33 -1.50
C SER A 98 -13.78 19.58 -2.80
N GLY A 99 -14.13 18.29 -2.72
CA GLY A 99 -14.42 17.44 -3.86
C GLY A 99 -15.48 16.40 -3.56
N ILE A 100 -15.17 15.13 -3.82
CA ILE A 100 -16.03 13.97 -3.58
C ILE A 100 -15.30 12.90 -2.78
N PHE A 101 -15.99 12.31 -1.83
CA PHE A 101 -15.61 11.10 -1.13
C PHE A 101 -16.44 9.91 -1.61
N PHE A 102 -15.77 8.79 -1.94
CA PHE A 102 -16.42 7.53 -2.29
C PHE A 102 -16.39 6.56 -1.11
N SER A 103 -17.56 6.25 -0.56
CA SER A 103 -17.66 5.32 0.56
C SER A 103 -17.48 3.85 0.18
N ARG A 104 -17.50 3.51 -1.12
CA ARG A 104 -17.25 2.17 -1.67
C ARG A 104 -16.10 2.20 -2.68
N GLY A 105 -14.96 2.78 -2.25
CA GLY A 105 -13.70 2.75 -2.99
C GLY A 105 -12.91 1.50 -2.63
N TYR A 106 -12.49 0.73 -3.64
CA TYR A 106 -11.83 -0.55 -3.44
C TYR A 106 -10.41 -0.55 -3.97
N ALA A 107 -9.49 -1.05 -3.14
CA ALA A 107 -8.15 -1.42 -3.55
C ALA A 107 -8.17 -2.62 -4.53
N ALA A 108 -7.22 -2.66 -5.44
CA ALA A 108 -7.16 -3.71 -6.47
C ALA A 108 -6.67 -5.06 -5.92
N ASN A 109 -5.98 -5.03 -4.82
CA ASN A 109 -5.55 -6.19 -4.06
C ASN A 109 -5.46 -5.81 -2.57
N ALA A 110 -5.42 -6.77 -1.69
CA ALA A 110 -5.19 -6.54 -0.27
C ALA A 110 -3.69 -6.48 0.07
N THR A 111 -2.83 -6.29 -0.93
CA THR A 111 -1.38 -6.07 -0.80
C THR A 111 -0.89 -4.96 -1.71
N CYS A 112 0.22 -4.33 -1.30
CA CYS A 112 0.74 -3.10 -1.89
C CYS A 112 1.09 -3.23 -3.38
N ALA A 113 1.99 -4.15 -3.76
CA ALA A 113 2.55 -4.18 -5.11
C ALA A 113 1.50 -4.43 -6.20
N PRO A 114 0.61 -5.44 -6.11
CA PRO A 114 -0.45 -5.63 -7.10
C PRO A 114 -1.44 -4.46 -7.16
N SER A 115 -1.78 -3.83 -6.02
CA SER A 115 -2.63 -2.64 -6.00
C SER A 115 -1.99 -1.47 -6.75
N ARG A 116 -0.70 -1.22 -6.50
CA ARG A 116 0.06 -0.16 -7.18
C ARG A 116 0.18 -0.42 -8.68
N ALA A 117 0.39 -1.67 -9.09
CA ALA A 117 0.38 -2.08 -10.50
C ALA A 117 -0.96 -1.76 -11.17
N SER A 118 -2.07 -2.05 -10.50
CA SER A 118 -3.41 -1.73 -11.00
C SER A 118 -3.66 -0.23 -11.15
N ILE A 119 -3.22 0.58 -10.18
CA ILE A 119 -3.29 2.05 -10.26
C ILE A 119 -2.51 2.57 -11.46
N MET A 120 -1.28 2.07 -11.66
CA MET A 120 -0.41 2.54 -12.73
C MET A 120 -0.85 2.09 -14.12
N THR A 121 -1.51 0.93 -14.26
CA THR A 121 -1.85 0.33 -15.57
C THR A 121 -3.33 0.45 -15.95
N GLY A 122 -4.23 0.77 -15.01
CA GLY A 122 -5.68 0.78 -15.23
C GLY A 122 -6.28 -0.61 -15.44
N ARG A 123 -5.60 -1.68 -14.99
CA ARG A 123 -5.95 -3.08 -15.26
C ARG A 123 -5.87 -3.95 -14.00
N TYR A 124 -6.58 -5.09 -14.01
CA TYR A 124 -6.32 -6.12 -13.01
C TYR A 124 -4.88 -6.60 -13.10
N PRO A 125 -4.13 -6.66 -11.97
CA PRO A 125 -2.73 -7.09 -12.00
C PRO A 125 -2.58 -8.56 -12.42
N THR A 126 -3.61 -9.37 -12.24
CA THR A 126 -3.69 -10.76 -12.69
C THR A 126 -3.73 -10.91 -14.22
N ARG A 127 -4.11 -9.86 -14.99
CA ARG A 127 -4.06 -9.89 -16.47
C ARG A 127 -2.64 -10.05 -17.02
N PHE A 128 -1.66 -9.62 -16.25
CA PHE A 128 -0.24 -9.75 -16.61
C PHE A 128 0.56 -10.59 -15.60
N GLY A 129 -0.15 -11.27 -14.67
CA GLY A 129 0.43 -12.22 -13.73
C GLY A 129 1.16 -11.60 -12.54
N PHE A 130 1.06 -10.29 -12.29
CA PHE A 130 1.68 -9.62 -11.15
C PHE A 130 0.77 -9.70 -9.92
N GLU A 131 0.71 -10.89 -9.32
CA GLU A 131 -0.30 -11.26 -8.32
C GLU A 131 0.23 -11.22 -6.89
N PHE A 132 1.54 -11.43 -6.71
CA PHE A 132 2.19 -11.48 -5.40
C PHE A 132 3.15 -10.31 -5.21
N THR A 133 3.37 -9.96 -3.94
CA THR A 133 4.32 -8.91 -3.57
C THR A 133 5.75 -9.47 -3.53
N PRO A 134 6.70 -8.93 -4.31
CA PRO A 134 8.10 -9.35 -4.22
C PRO A 134 8.67 -9.13 -2.81
N VAL A 135 9.33 -10.13 -2.25
CA VAL A 135 9.99 -10.08 -0.95
C VAL A 135 11.50 -10.32 -1.13
N PRO A 136 12.38 -9.43 -0.60
CA PRO A 136 13.83 -9.64 -0.65
C PRO A 136 14.25 -10.97 -0.02
N GLU A 137 15.33 -11.59 -0.54
CA GLU A 137 15.84 -12.88 -0.07
C GLU A 137 16.07 -12.91 1.45
N ALA A 138 16.65 -11.84 2.00
CA ALA A 138 16.86 -11.73 3.44
C ALA A 138 15.54 -11.72 4.23
N GLY A 139 14.53 -11.03 3.72
CA GLY A 139 13.18 -11.01 4.31
C GLY A 139 12.55 -12.41 4.29
N ARG A 140 12.60 -13.11 3.15
CA ARG A 140 12.12 -14.49 3.05
C ARG A 140 12.83 -15.44 4.01
N MET A 141 14.15 -15.31 4.16
CA MET A 141 14.90 -16.08 5.15
C MET A 141 14.40 -15.85 6.58
N ILE A 142 14.16 -14.60 6.95
CA ILE A 142 13.63 -14.25 8.28
C ILE A 142 12.26 -14.87 8.47
N LEU A 143 11.33 -14.69 7.54
CA LEU A 143 9.98 -15.27 7.60
C LEU A 143 10.02 -16.80 7.71
N ASN A 144 10.87 -17.45 6.91
CA ASN A 144 11.03 -18.90 6.95
C ASN A 144 11.49 -19.41 8.32
N TRP A 145 12.43 -18.73 8.95
CA TRP A 145 12.93 -19.13 10.27
C TRP A 145 11.93 -18.87 11.38
N LEU A 146 11.19 -17.73 11.31
CA LEU A 146 10.12 -17.44 12.27
C LEU A 146 8.99 -18.47 12.18
N ALA A 147 8.56 -18.82 10.98
CA ALA A 147 7.54 -19.84 10.77
C ALA A 147 7.97 -21.27 11.19
N GLU A 148 9.28 -21.57 11.20
CA GLU A 148 9.81 -22.82 11.74
C GLU A 148 9.79 -22.87 13.27
N GLU A 149 9.94 -21.71 13.91
CA GLU A 149 9.95 -21.59 15.38
C GLU A 149 8.55 -21.40 15.96
N ASP A 150 7.57 -21.07 15.12
CA ASP A 150 6.18 -20.91 15.50
C ASP A 150 5.58 -22.26 15.93
N ASP A 151 5.07 -22.36 17.16
CA ASP A 151 4.38 -23.51 17.73
C ASP A 151 2.86 -23.30 17.88
N SER A 152 2.33 -22.20 17.32
CA SER A 152 0.90 -21.89 17.29
C SER A 152 0.09 -22.94 16.51
N GLU A 153 -1.22 -23.00 16.75
CA GLU A 153 -2.13 -23.90 16.03
C GLU A 153 -2.31 -23.49 14.57
N LEU A 154 -2.27 -22.18 14.27
CA LEU A 154 -2.34 -21.61 12.93
C LEU A 154 -0.96 -21.13 12.48
N LYS A 155 -0.12 -22.07 12.04
CA LYS A 155 1.22 -21.76 11.53
C LYS A 155 1.19 -21.26 10.11
N ASP A 156 2.06 -20.32 9.83
CA ASP A 156 2.40 -19.94 8.45
C ASP A 156 2.98 -21.14 7.68
N ARG A 157 2.72 -21.18 6.38
CA ARG A 157 3.13 -22.28 5.51
C ARG A 157 4.22 -21.82 4.54
N ILE A 158 5.25 -22.63 4.38
CA ILE A 158 6.37 -22.35 3.50
C ILE A 158 6.52 -23.47 2.48
N ASP A 159 6.58 -23.08 1.20
CA ASP A 159 7.02 -23.97 0.13
C ASP A 159 8.50 -23.73 -0.16
N ARG A 160 9.37 -24.57 0.42
CA ARG A 160 10.83 -24.45 0.30
C ARG A 160 11.33 -24.72 -1.11
N GLU A 161 10.67 -25.60 -1.85
CA GLU A 161 11.06 -25.90 -3.23
C GLU A 161 10.81 -24.68 -4.11
N VAL A 162 9.62 -24.08 -3.99
CA VAL A 162 9.29 -22.82 -4.66
C VAL A 162 10.23 -21.71 -4.23
N ALA A 163 10.44 -21.50 -2.93
CA ALA A 163 11.29 -20.44 -2.40
C ALA A 163 12.73 -20.49 -2.95
N THR A 164 13.26 -21.71 -3.18
CA THR A 164 14.61 -21.91 -3.72
C THR A 164 14.69 -21.58 -5.23
N ASN A 165 13.59 -21.76 -5.95
CA ASN A 165 13.52 -21.59 -7.41
C ASN A 165 12.93 -20.24 -7.85
N LEU A 166 12.59 -19.35 -6.92
CA LEU A 166 12.12 -17.99 -7.26
C LEU A 166 13.21 -17.21 -7.99
N PRO A 167 12.85 -16.36 -8.97
CA PRO A 167 13.79 -15.43 -9.55
C PRO A 167 14.41 -14.51 -8.48
N PRO A 168 15.62 -13.99 -8.68
CA PRO A 168 16.21 -12.98 -7.80
C PRO A 168 15.25 -11.81 -7.58
N PHE A 169 15.22 -11.24 -6.38
CA PHE A 169 14.33 -10.13 -6.03
C PHE A 169 14.40 -8.97 -7.04
N MET A 170 15.59 -8.64 -7.51
CA MET A 170 15.80 -7.57 -8.50
C MET A 170 15.17 -7.86 -9.87
N GLU A 171 14.82 -9.10 -10.17
CA GLU A 171 14.14 -9.52 -11.39
C GLU A 171 12.64 -9.68 -11.21
N GLN A 172 12.13 -9.51 -9.99
CA GLN A 172 10.71 -9.56 -9.69
C GLN A 172 10.11 -8.15 -9.78
N GLY A 173 9.08 -7.99 -10.62
CA GLY A 173 8.40 -6.72 -10.79
C GLY A 173 7.30 -6.78 -11.84
N MET A 174 6.68 -5.65 -12.08
CA MET A 174 5.67 -5.50 -13.12
C MET A 174 6.34 -5.63 -14.50
N PRO A 175 5.77 -6.41 -15.42
CA PRO A 175 6.32 -6.55 -16.77
C PRO A 175 6.41 -5.20 -17.49
N THR A 176 7.55 -4.95 -18.13
CA THR A 176 7.87 -3.65 -18.75
C THR A 176 7.04 -3.33 -20.00
N GLU A 177 6.35 -4.31 -20.56
CA GLU A 177 5.38 -4.11 -21.64
C GLU A 177 4.03 -3.55 -21.16
N GLN A 178 3.82 -3.45 -19.84
CA GLN A 178 2.63 -2.79 -19.30
C GLN A 178 2.81 -1.29 -19.34
N ILE A 179 1.91 -0.61 -20.05
CA ILE A 179 1.95 0.85 -20.15
C ILE A 179 1.38 1.47 -18.88
N THR A 180 2.14 2.36 -18.28
CA THR A 180 1.75 3.11 -17.09
C THR A 180 1.06 4.44 -17.44
N ILE A 181 0.28 4.97 -16.49
CA ILE A 181 -0.28 6.32 -16.62
C ILE A 181 0.82 7.40 -16.72
N ALA A 182 1.99 7.16 -16.12
CA ALA A 182 3.12 8.10 -16.22
C ALA A 182 3.67 8.16 -17.65
N GLU A 183 3.77 7.03 -18.36
CA GLU A 183 4.16 6.99 -19.78
C GLU A 183 3.14 7.71 -20.64
N VAL A 184 1.83 7.44 -20.45
CA VAL A 184 0.74 8.09 -21.20
C VAL A 184 0.78 9.61 -21.02
N LEU A 185 1.02 10.07 -19.80
CA LEU A 185 1.08 11.51 -19.49
C LEU A 185 2.36 12.15 -20.00
N ARG A 186 3.52 11.49 -19.87
CA ARG A 186 4.79 11.95 -20.46
C ARG A 186 4.67 12.14 -21.97
N ASP A 187 4.11 11.15 -22.65
CA ASP A 187 3.94 11.17 -24.10
C ASP A 187 2.91 12.24 -24.53
N ALA A 188 1.97 12.59 -23.64
CA ALA A 188 1.08 13.73 -23.81
C ALA A 188 1.71 15.10 -23.46
N GLY A 189 2.98 15.14 -23.04
CA GLY A 189 3.72 16.37 -22.76
C GLY A 189 3.62 16.88 -21.32
N TYR A 190 3.12 16.07 -20.38
CA TYR A 190 3.21 16.37 -18.95
C TYR A 190 4.64 16.21 -18.45
N TYR A 191 5.03 17.03 -17.49
CA TYR A 191 6.15 16.67 -16.63
C TYR A 191 5.69 15.64 -15.62
N THR A 192 6.44 14.54 -15.47
CA THR A 192 6.07 13.40 -14.60
C THR A 192 7.11 13.20 -13.52
N ALA A 193 6.69 13.22 -12.25
CA ALA A 193 7.55 13.05 -11.08
C ALA A 193 7.01 11.99 -10.13
N HIS A 194 7.90 11.14 -9.62
CA HIS A 194 7.62 10.13 -8.59
C HIS A 194 8.36 10.48 -7.31
N ILE A 195 7.67 10.37 -6.17
CA ILE A 195 8.25 10.53 -4.83
C ILE A 195 7.73 9.42 -3.92
N GLY A 196 8.64 8.64 -3.34
CA GLY A 196 8.35 7.66 -2.29
C GLY A 196 8.43 6.21 -2.74
N LYS A 197 7.47 5.39 -2.30
CA LYS A 197 7.43 3.94 -2.55
C LYS A 197 6.96 3.64 -3.98
N TRP A 198 7.79 2.90 -4.74
CA TRP A 198 7.42 2.38 -6.06
C TRP A 198 6.83 0.98 -5.99
N HIS A 199 7.61 0.01 -5.56
CA HIS A 199 7.23 -1.39 -5.31
C HIS A 199 6.77 -2.19 -6.53
N LEU A 200 7.17 -1.77 -7.75
CA LEU A 200 6.82 -2.45 -9.02
C LEU A 200 8.03 -3.00 -9.76
N GLY A 201 9.18 -3.07 -9.11
CA GLY A 201 10.45 -3.55 -9.65
C GLY A 201 11.53 -2.48 -9.59
N GLN A 202 12.81 -2.91 -9.70
CA GLN A 202 13.97 -2.02 -9.53
C GLN A 202 14.96 -2.07 -10.66
N ALA A 203 15.03 -3.19 -11.39
CA ALA A 203 16.00 -3.41 -12.46
C ALA A 203 15.30 -3.75 -13.78
N ASN A 204 16.08 -3.91 -14.84
CA ASN A 204 15.62 -4.39 -16.15
C ASN A 204 14.47 -3.55 -16.75
N GLY A 205 14.46 -2.23 -16.51
CA GLY A 205 13.43 -1.34 -17.04
C GLY A 205 12.14 -1.29 -16.22
N MET A 206 12.12 -1.88 -15.02
CA MET A 206 10.96 -1.87 -14.11
C MET A 206 10.97 -0.71 -13.12
N ASP A 207 12.03 0.09 -13.08
CA ASP A 207 12.18 1.26 -12.21
C ASP A 207 11.28 2.43 -12.66
N PRO A 208 11.01 3.43 -11.80
CA PRO A 208 10.11 4.53 -12.13
C PRO A 208 10.52 5.34 -13.37
N LEU A 209 11.82 5.57 -13.58
CA LEU A 209 12.30 6.36 -14.73
C LEU A 209 12.00 5.63 -16.05
N SER A 210 12.28 4.34 -16.09
CA SER A 210 11.97 3.49 -17.24
C SER A 210 10.46 3.37 -17.48
N GLN A 211 9.65 3.47 -16.43
CA GLN A 211 8.20 3.36 -16.46
C GLN A 211 7.47 4.72 -16.57
N GLY A 212 8.14 5.74 -17.13
CA GLY A 212 7.52 6.97 -17.59
C GLY A 212 7.69 8.21 -16.71
N PHE A 213 8.33 8.10 -15.56
CA PHE A 213 8.67 9.28 -14.77
C PHE A 213 9.96 9.94 -15.27
N GLN A 214 9.97 11.26 -15.38
CA GLN A 214 11.15 12.02 -15.80
C GLN A 214 12.12 12.24 -14.66
N ASP A 215 11.60 12.37 -13.42
CA ASP A 215 12.39 12.42 -12.20
C ASP A 215 11.75 11.54 -11.13
N SER A 216 12.58 10.89 -10.32
CA SER A 216 12.14 10.00 -9.27
C SER A 216 12.97 10.15 -8.00
N LEU A 217 12.32 10.37 -6.87
CA LEU A 217 12.89 10.23 -5.54
C LEU A 217 12.34 8.95 -4.90
N SER A 218 13.06 7.86 -5.07
CA SER A 218 12.62 6.55 -4.63
C SER A 218 13.01 6.27 -3.18
N MET A 219 12.06 5.73 -2.41
CA MET A 219 12.34 5.10 -1.13
C MET A 219 13.18 3.83 -1.36
N VAL A 220 14.22 3.63 -0.55
CA VAL A 220 15.05 2.42 -0.59
C VAL A 220 15.03 1.66 0.73
N GLY A 221 15.09 2.35 1.86
CA GLY A 221 15.00 1.75 3.18
C GLY A 221 13.68 2.05 3.89
N PRO A 222 13.21 1.16 4.80
CA PRO A 222 11.91 1.29 5.43
C PRO A 222 11.86 2.25 6.63
N LEU A 223 13.00 2.75 7.14
CA LEU A 223 12.99 3.62 8.32
C LEU A 223 12.55 5.05 7.96
N TYR A 224 11.76 5.67 8.84
CA TYR A 224 11.36 7.09 8.72
C TYR A 224 12.41 8.06 9.25
N LEU A 225 13.22 7.61 10.21
CA LEU A 225 14.44 8.20 10.74
C LEU A 225 15.32 7.06 11.27
N PRO A 226 16.62 7.27 11.49
CA PRO A 226 17.44 6.30 12.22
C PRO A 226 16.78 5.91 13.55
N GLU A 227 16.82 4.62 13.88
CA GLU A 227 16.11 4.07 15.04
C GLU A 227 16.46 4.74 16.37
N ASP A 228 17.71 5.17 16.51
CA ASP A 228 18.28 5.83 17.70
C ASP A 228 18.23 7.37 17.64
N HIS A 229 17.56 7.95 16.63
CA HIS A 229 17.43 9.40 16.51
C HIS A 229 16.64 10.00 17.69
N PRO A 230 17.12 11.09 18.34
CA PRO A 230 16.48 11.62 19.56
C PRO A 230 15.03 12.09 19.38
N ASP A 231 14.67 12.50 18.16
CA ASP A 231 13.33 13.02 17.84
C ASP A 231 12.35 11.93 17.39
N ILE A 232 12.77 10.65 17.34
CA ILE A 232 11.87 9.55 16.93
C ILE A 232 11.31 8.82 18.15
N VAL A 233 10.09 8.34 18.02
CA VAL A 233 9.47 7.40 18.94
C VAL A 233 9.10 6.16 18.13
N ASN A 234 9.58 5.00 18.57
CA ASN A 234 9.40 3.72 17.92
C ASN A 234 8.34 2.89 18.66
N ALA A 235 7.52 2.16 17.92
CA ALA A 235 6.71 1.06 18.46
C ALA A 235 7.05 -0.23 17.69
N LYS A 236 7.35 -1.29 18.42
CA LYS A 236 7.76 -2.59 17.88
C LYS A 236 6.83 -3.68 18.35
N PHE A 237 6.58 -4.63 17.46
CA PHE A 237 5.70 -5.78 17.70
C PHE A 237 6.48 -7.09 17.64
N ASP A 238 5.93 -8.11 18.27
CA ASP A 238 6.51 -9.45 18.25
C ASP A 238 6.00 -10.31 17.08
N THR A 239 5.54 -9.66 16.01
CA THR A 239 5.04 -10.30 14.80
C THR A 239 6.15 -10.54 13.78
N ALA A 240 5.98 -11.57 12.92
CA ALA A 240 7.01 -11.96 11.96
C ALA A 240 7.31 -10.85 10.95
N ILE A 241 6.28 -10.17 10.45
CA ILE A 241 6.43 -9.11 9.46
C ILE A 241 7.13 -7.89 10.09
N ASP A 242 6.77 -7.49 11.31
CA ASP A 242 7.41 -6.36 11.97
C ASP A 242 8.89 -6.62 12.24
N LYS A 243 9.22 -7.81 12.77
CA LYS A 243 10.62 -8.25 12.95
C LYS A 243 11.41 -8.23 11.65
N MET A 244 10.82 -8.70 10.55
CA MET A 244 11.45 -8.68 9.23
C MET A 244 11.75 -7.24 8.79
N ILE A 245 10.79 -6.32 8.90
CA ILE A 245 10.93 -4.92 8.47
C ILE A 245 11.99 -4.20 9.30
N TRP A 246 12.00 -4.37 10.63
CA TRP A 246 13.05 -3.82 11.49
C TRP A 246 14.43 -4.42 11.18
N GLY A 247 14.49 -5.72 10.86
CA GLY A 247 15.72 -6.41 10.46
C GLY A 247 16.30 -5.92 9.13
N MET A 248 15.48 -5.34 8.25
CA MET A 248 15.91 -4.70 7.00
C MET A 248 16.12 -3.18 7.17
N GLY A 249 16.02 -2.66 8.39
CA GLY A 249 15.98 -1.25 8.71
C GLY A 249 17.15 -0.45 8.16
N GLN A 250 16.93 0.33 7.11
CA GLN A 250 17.82 1.34 6.58
C GLN A 250 17.06 2.64 6.38
N TYR A 251 17.68 3.76 6.72
CA TYR A 251 17.15 5.09 6.45
C TYR A 251 17.83 5.65 5.21
N SER A 252 17.17 5.49 4.05
CA SER A 252 17.77 5.87 2.78
C SER A 252 16.77 6.12 1.67
N ALA A 253 17.15 7.00 0.75
CA ALA A 253 16.45 7.32 -0.48
C ALA A 253 17.44 7.37 -1.65
N ARG A 254 16.91 7.41 -2.88
CA ARG A 254 17.68 7.58 -4.11
C ARG A 254 16.97 8.58 -5.01
N PHE A 255 17.70 9.57 -5.50
CA PHE A 255 17.21 10.48 -6.52
C PHE A 255 17.71 10.04 -7.90
N ASN A 256 16.78 9.74 -8.79
CA ASN A 256 17.04 9.19 -10.13
C ASN A 256 17.99 7.98 -10.06
N GLU A 257 19.02 7.94 -10.90
CA GLU A 257 20.04 6.89 -10.92
C GLU A 257 21.23 7.17 -9.97
N GLY A 258 21.09 8.19 -9.10
CA GLY A 258 22.16 8.61 -8.18
C GLY A 258 22.44 7.60 -7.06
N ASP A 259 23.42 7.94 -6.23
CA ASP A 259 23.79 7.15 -5.05
C ASP A 259 22.71 7.20 -3.96
N LEU A 260 22.77 6.23 -3.04
CA LEU A 260 21.94 6.23 -1.85
C LEU A 260 22.36 7.34 -0.89
N PHE A 261 21.40 8.05 -0.36
CA PHE A 261 21.63 9.06 0.67
C PHE A 261 20.60 8.98 1.80
N ALA A 262 20.96 9.43 2.98
CA ALA A 262 20.05 9.59 4.10
C ALA A 262 19.33 10.94 3.96
N PRO A 263 17.99 10.98 3.91
CA PRO A 263 17.25 12.22 4.04
C PRO A 263 17.60 12.96 5.34
N ASP A 264 17.44 14.29 5.37
CA ASP A 264 17.86 15.11 6.53
C ASP A 264 16.77 15.34 7.57
N LYS A 265 15.60 14.70 7.41
CA LYS A 265 14.44 14.82 8.30
C LYS A 265 13.50 13.63 8.22
N TYR A 266 12.50 13.60 9.07
CA TYR A 266 11.45 12.57 9.07
C TYR A 266 10.89 12.34 7.66
N LEU A 267 10.87 11.09 7.22
CA LEU A 267 10.68 10.72 5.81
C LEU A 267 9.40 11.30 5.19
N THR A 268 8.29 11.29 5.92
CA THR A 268 7.02 11.86 5.44
C THR A 268 7.13 13.37 5.18
N ASP A 269 7.77 14.11 6.10
CA ASP A 269 8.03 15.54 5.92
C ASP A 269 9.04 15.82 4.81
N TYR A 270 10.07 14.96 4.66
CA TYR A 270 11.04 15.06 3.58
C TYR A 270 10.37 14.94 2.20
N TYR A 271 9.57 13.89 2.01
CA TYR A 271 8.83 13.71 0.75
C TYR A 271 7.85 14.84 0.47
N THR A 272 7.24 15.39 1.51
CA THR A 272 6.36 16.55 1.39
C THR A 272 7.09 17.79 0.89
N ASP A 273 8.26 18.09 1.48
CA ASP A 273 9.06 19.24 1.08
C ASP A 273 9.60 19.09 -0.36
N GLU A 274 9.96 17.86 -0.75
CA GLU A 274 10.36 17.54 -2.13
C GLU A 274 9.18 17.68 -3.11
N ALA A 275 7.97 17.25 -2.73
CA ALA A 275 6.76 17.45 -3.52
C ALA A 275 6.45 18.93 -3.73
N ILE A 276 6.64 19.74 -2.71
CA ILE A 276 6.51 21.21 -2.81
C ILE A 276 7.50 21.79 -3.82
N LYS A 277 8.78 21.34 -3.81
CA LYS A 277 9.78 21.77 -4.81
C LYS A 277 9.36 21.39 -6.23
N VAL A 278 8.84 20.17 -6.44
CA VAL A 278 8.30 19.74 -7.74
C VAL A 278 7.20 20.66 -8.21
N ILE A 279 6.22 20.98 -7.35
CA ILE A 279 5.10 21.88 -7.66
C ILE A 279 5.59 23.28 -8.02
N GLU A 280 6.48 23.85 -7.19
CA GLU A 280 7.03 25.21 -7.42
C GLU A 280 7.77 25.33 -8.75
N LYS A 281 8.64 24.35 -9.04
CA LYS A 281 9.43 24.33 -10.27
C LYS A 281 8.58 24.13 -11.53
N ASN A 282 7.41 23.51 -11.40
CA ASN A 282 6.58 23.12 -12.55
C ASN A 282 5.22 23.83 -12.63
N LYS A 283 5.00 24.88 -11.82
CA LYS A 283 3.74 25.63 -11.77
C LYS A 283 3.25 26.21 -13.11
N ASN A 284 4.15 26.38 -14.07
CA ASN A 284 3.89 27.01 -15.35
C ASN A 284 3.62 26.01 -16.50
N ARG A 285 3.59 24.72 -16.23
CA ARG A 285 3.25 23.64 -17.18
C ARG A 285 2.41 22.57 -16.52
N PRO A 286 1.61 21.80 -17.27
CA PRO A 286 0.96 20.61 -16.71
C PRO A 286 1.99 19.62 -16.16
N PHE A 287 1.74 19.11 -14.96
CA PHE A 287 2.57 18.10 -14.32
C PHE A 287 1.73 16.98 -13.71
N PHE A 288 2.33 15.80 -13.63
CA PHE A 288 1.84 14.66 -12.87
C PHE A 288 2.82 14.36 -11.74
N LEU A 289 2.35 14.46 -10.51
CA LEU A 289 3.10 14.10 -9.32
C LEU A 289 2.46 12.85 -8.69
N TYR A 290 3.18 11.74 -8.67
CA TYR A 290 2.84 10.56 -7.88
C TYR A 290 3.57 10.65 -6.53
N LEU A 291 2.87 11.15 -5.51
CA LEU A 291 3.34 11.24 -4.14
C LEU A 291 2.90 9.98 -3.38
N SER A 292 3.74 8.99 -3.43
CA SER A 292 3.51 7.66 -2.89
C SER A 292 4.20 7.54 -1.52
N HIS A 293 3.53 8.02 -0.48
CA HIS A 293 4.07 7.96 0.88
C HIS A 293 4.35 6.51 1.33
N TRP A 294 5.36 6.34 2.18
CA TRP A 294 5.54 5.15 2.99
C TRP A 294 4.62 5.16 4.22
N ALA A 295 4.16 6.33 4.67
CA ALA A 295 3.21 6.47 5.76
C ALA A 295 1.83 5.87 5.35
N ILE A 296 1.26 5.06 6.18
CA ILE A 296 1.59 4.77 7.58
C ILE A 296 2.09 3.33 7.83
N HIS A 297 2.74 2.75 6.83
CA HIS A 297 3.27 1.38 6.91
C HIS A 297 4.29 1.25 8.07
N ASN A 298 4.35 0.07 8.69
CA ASN A 298 5.41 -0.20 9.66
C ASN A 298 6.82 -0.20 9.00
N PRO A 299 7.91 0.10 9.73
CA PRO A 299 8.00 0.13 11.19
C PRO A 299 7.27 1.36 11.76
N LEU A 300 6.54 1.18 12.86
CA LEU A 300 5.88 2.34 13.45
C LEU A 300 6.90 3.26 14.08
N GLN A 301 7.12 4.39 13.41
CA GLN A 301 8.04 5.44 13.83
C GLN A 301 7.38 6.81 13.63
N ALA A 302 7.20 7.59 14.68
CA ALA A 302 6.65 8.93 14.60
C ALA A 302 7.58 9.97 15.26
N LEU A 303 7.49 11.22 14.80
CA LEU A 303 8.17 12.31 15.48
C LEU A 303 7.63 12.45 16.91
N ARG A 304 8.55 12.66 17.88
CA ARG A 304 8.20 12.87 19.28
C ARG A 304 7.17 13.99 19.44
N SER A 305 7.32 15.07 18.70
CA SER A 305 6.37 16.19 18.71
C SER A 305 4.96 15.83 18.25
N ASP A 306 4.82 14.83 17.36
CA ASP A 306 3.54 14.30 16.92
C ASP A 306 2.96 13.35 17.97
N VAL A 307 3.78 12.46 18.54
CA VAL A 307 3.37 11.55 19.61
C VAL A 307 2.93 12.30 20.89
N ASP A 308 3.65 13.36 21.28
CA ASP A 308 3.30 14.17 22.45
C ASP A 308 1.89 14.78 22.33
N ARG A 309 1.46 15.14 21.11
CA ARG A 309 0.07 15.61 20.85
C ARG A 309 -0.97 14.51 21.02
N MET A 310 -0.59 13.24 20.94
CA MET A 310 -1.46 12.07 21.10
C MET A 310 -1.49 11.55 22.55
N SER A 311 -0.92 12.30 23.53
CA SER A 311 -0.83 11.90 24.92
C SER A 311 -2.19 11.66 25.62
N HIS A 312 -3.29 12.13 25.03
CA HIS A 312 -4.66 11.87 25.49
C HIS A 312 -5.15 10.45 25.12
N MET A 313 -4.49 9.76 24.19
CA MET A 313 -4.85 8.41 23.74
C MET A 313 -4.22 7.36 24.66
N SER A 314 -4.91 6.24 24.82
CA SER A 314 -4.42 5.12 25.62
C SER A 314 -3.56 4.17 24.76
N GLY A 315 -2.37 3.86 25.24
CA GLY A 315 -1.48 2.89 24.61
C GLY A 315 -0.40 3.51 23.72
N HIS A 316 0.83 3.03 23.94
CA HIS A 316 2.03 3.53 23.24
C HIS A 316 1.94 3.35 21.72
N ASN A 317 1.58 2.15 21.26
CA ASN A 317 1.50 1.81 19.85
C ASN A 317 0.49 2.71 19.11
N LEU A 318 -0.67 2.94 19.71
CA LEU A 318 -1.70 3.80 19.14
C LEU A 318 -1.26 5.27 19.08
N GLN A 319 -0.53 5.76 20.09
CA GLN A 319 0.02 7.13 20.06
C GLN A 319 1.04 7.31 18.93
N VAL A 320 1.92 6.33 18.71
CA VAL A 320 2.92 6.36 17.63
C VAL A 320 2.23 6.29 16.27
N TYR A 321 1.30 5.34 16.08
CA TYR A 321 0.52 5.20 14.86
C TYR A 321 -0.25 6.48 14.52
N SER A 322 -0.96 7.05 15.49
CA SER A 322 -1.69 8.30 15.33
C SER A 322 -0.77 9.48 15.00
N GLY A 323 0.45 9.49 15.55
CA GLY A 323 1.49 10.46 15.20
C GLY A 323 1.91 10.38 13.73
N MET A 324 2.00 9.15 13.18
CA MET A 324 2.30 8.93 11.76
C MET A 324 1.16 9.42 10.86
N ILE A 325 -0.10 9.16 11.25
CA ILE A 325 -1.28 9.67 10.53
C ILE A 325 -1.31 11.20 10.55
N ALA A 326 -1.01 11.82 11.70
CA ALA A 326 -0.94 13.28 11.79
C ALA A 326 0.15 13.89 10.88
N ALA A 327 1.28 13.19 10.69
CA ALA A 327 2.31 13.60 9.75
C ALA A 327 1.83 13.49 8.29
N LEU A 328 1.11 12.44 7.93
CA LEU A 328 0.51 12.29 6.61
C LEU A 328 -0.57 13.34 6.33
N ASP A 329 -1.45 13.60 7.29
CA ASP A 329 -2.47 14.65 7.19
C ASP A 329 -1.83 16.04 7.01
N ARG A 330 -0.77 16.35 7.76
CA ARG A 330 0.04 17.56 7.60
C ARG A 330 0.65 17.66 6.21
N SER A 331 1.10 16.54 5.63
CA SER A 331 1.62 16.49 4.27
C SER A 331 0.56 16.93 3.25
N VAL A 332 -0.64 16.35 3.32
CA VAL A 332 -1.77 16.74 2.46
C VAL A 332 -2.06 18.24 2.59
N GLY A 333 -2.08 18.75 3.83
CA GLY A 333 -2.30 20.17 4.12
C GLY A 333 -1.27 21.06 3.43
N LYS A 334 0.02 20.77 3.59
CA LYS A 334 1.12 21.55 2.99
C LYS A 334 1.07 21.55 1.45
N VAL A 335 0.76 20.40 0.83
CA VAL A 335 0.61 20.30 -0.63
C VAL A 335 -0.55 21.19 -1.11
N VAL A 336 -1.72 21.09 -0.47
CA VAL A 336 -2.90 21.90 -0.84
C VAL A 336 -2.64 23.40 -0.61
N GLU A 337 -2.00 23.77 0.50
CA GLU A 337 -1.61 25.15 0.79
C GLU A 337 -0.68 25.70 -0.30
N LYS A 338 0.37 24.95 -0.68
CA LYS A 338 1.28 25.36 -1.74
C LYS A 338 0.57 25.59 -3.09
N LEU A 339 -0.37 24.73 -3.45
CA LEU A 339 -1.16 24.90 -4.67
C LEU A 339 -2.02 26.17 -4.64
N LYS A 340 -2.57 26.52 -3.45
CA LYS A 340 -3.31 27.77 -3.24
C LYS A 340 -2.41 29.01 -3.32
N ASP A 341 -1.25 28.97 -2.68
CA ASP A 341 -0.26 30.05 -2.70
C ASP A 341 0.22 30.39 -4.13
N LEU A 342 0.26 29.38 -5.00
CA LEU A 342 0.64 29.52 -6.40
C LEU A 342 -0.55 29.79 -7.34
N ASP A 343 -1.77 29.91 -6.82
CA ASP A 343 -3.01 30.12 -7.57
C ASP A 343 -3.27 29.04 -8.65
N ILE A 344 -2.90 27.78 -8.35
CA ILE A 344 -3.09 26.63 -9.24
C ILE A 344 -3.95 25.51 -8.64
N TYR A 345 -4.48 25.71 -7.42
CA TYR A 345 -5.30 24.69 -6.74
C TYR A 345 -6.57 24.38 -7.52
N GLY A 346 -7.26 25.40 -8.05
CA GLY A 346 -8.50 25.24 -8.82
C GLY A 346 -8.33 24.28 -10.01
N LYS A 347 -7.25 24.44 -10.76
CA LYS A 347 -6.92 23.64 -11.95
C LYS A 347 -6.13 22.36 -11.66
N THR A 348 -6.02 21.92 -10.40
CA THR A 348 -5.29 20.70 -10.02
C THR A 348 -6.27 19.59 -9.64
N LEU A 349 -6.20 18.47 -10.36
CA LEU A 349 -6.87 17.22 -9.98
C LEU A 349 -6.03 16.52 -8.92
N ILE A 350 -6.59 16.31 -7.74
CA ILE A 350 -5.96 15.56 -6.63
C ILE A 350 -6.77 14.28 -6.37
N VAL A 351 -6.10 13.15 -6.40
CA VAL A 351 -6.64 11.85 -5.95
C VAL A 351 -5.89 11.45 -4.69
N PHE A 352 -6.62 11.13 -3.63
CA PHE A 352 -6.07 10.58 -2.39
C PHE A 352 -6.72 9.21 -2.11
N THR A 353 -5.90 8.20 -1.86
CA THR A 353 -6.35 6.85 -1.47
C THR A 353 -5.25 6.11 -0.71
N SER A 354 -5.53 4.90 -0.22
CA SER A 354 -4.55 3.94 0.31
C SER A 354 -4.39 2.77 -0.66
N ASP A 355 -3.25 2.11 -0.67
CA ASP A 355 -3.02 0.96 -1.56
C ASP A 355 -3.73 -0.32 -1.11
N ASN A 356 -3.99 -0.49 0.18
CA ASN A 356 -4.82 -1.53 0.79
C ASN A 356 -5.30 -1.07 2.18
N GLY A 357 -6.10 -1.89 2.85
CA GLY A 357 -6.53 -1.63 4.22
C GLY A 357 -5.42 -1.80 5.25
N GLY A 358 -5.69 -1.44 6.49
CA GLY A 358 -4.75 -1.51 7.61
C GLY A 358 -4.39 -2.95 8.01
N ALA A 359 -3.18 -3.14 8.52
CA ALA A 359 -2.58 -4.43 8.78
C ALA A 359 -2.88 -4.97 10.19
N ASN A 360 -3.09 -6.29 10.32
CA ASN A 360 -3.33 -6.94 11.62
C ASN A 360 -2.05 -7.06 12.47
N TYR A 361 -0.88 -7.12 11.84
CA TYR A 361 0.41 -7.33 12.52
C TYR A 361 0.96 -6.10 13.25
N ILE A 362 0.23 -4.98 13.26
CA ILE A 362 0.53 -3.82 14.10
C ILE A 362 -0.36 -3.77 15.37
N GLU A 363 -1.13 -4.82 15.64
CA GLU A 363 -1.88 -5.06 16.87
C GLU A 363 -2.82 -3.92 17.29
N LEU A 364 -3.47 -3.25 16.32
CA LEU A 364 -4.42 -2.16 16.53
C LEU A 364 -5.80 -2.55 15.99
N GLU A 365 -6.77 -2.76 16.89
CA GLU A 365 -8.08 -3.34 16.55
C GLU A 365 -8.96 -2.47 15.64
N ASP A 366 -8.86 -1.15 15.72
CA ASP A 366 -9.88 -0.23 15.22
C ASP A 366 -9.59 0.38 13.86
N ILE A 367 -8.42 0.12 13.27
CA ILE A 367 -7.93 0.81 12.08
C ILE A 367 -8.79 0.58 10.82
N ASN A 368 -9.45 -0.56 10.71
CA ASN A 368 -10.36 -0.88 9.59
C ASN A 368 -11.85 -0.74 9.93
N LYS A 369 -12.20 -0.43 11.18
CA LYS A 369 -13.61 -0.32 11.56
C LYS A 369 -14.40 0.62 10.64
N PRO A 370 -15.68 0.34 10.43
CA PRO A 370 -16.48 -0.74 11.04
C PRO A 370 -16.33 -2.10 10.32
N TYR A 371 -15.47 -2.20 9.31
CA TYR A 371 -15.31 -3.37 8.46
C TYR A 371 -14.41 -4.41 9.11
N ARG A 372 -14.73 -5.71 8.88
CA ARG A 372 -13.92 -6.83 9.34
C ARG A 372 -12.82 -7.18 8.34
N GLY A 373 -11.80 -7.87 8.81
CA GLY A 373 -10.63 -8.24 8.04
C GLY A 373 -9.57 -7.15 7.98
N TRP A 374 -8.45 -7.48 7.37
CA TRP A 374 -7.20 -6.75 7.42
C TRP A 374 -6.53 -6.75 6.04
N LYS A 375 -5.48 -5.93 5.85
CA LYS A 375 -4.48 -6.17 4.80
C LYS A 375 -4.24 -7.68 4.71
N ILE A 376 -3.95 -8.20 3.51
CA ILE A 376 -3.84 -9.63 3.22
C ILE A 376 -5.13 -10.43 3.50
N SER A 377 -6.30 -9.79 3.30
CA SER A 377 -7.59 -10.48 3.21
C SER A 377 -8.55 -9.72 2.29
N PHE A 378 -9.47 -10.42 1.62
CA PHE A 378 -10.48 -9.78 0.75
C PHE A 378 -11.79 -9.48 1.45
N PHE A 379 -11.83 -9.52 2.78
CA PHE A 379 -12.90 -8.89 3.53
C PHE A 379 -12.84 -7.38 3.38
N GLU A 380 -13.94 -6.68 3.68
CA GLU A 380 -14.04 -5.23 3.43
C GLU A 380 -12.87 -4.46 4.06
N GLY A 381 -12.44 -4.82 5.29
CA GLY A 381 -11.33 -4.16 5.97
C GLY A 381 -9.98 -4.24 5.25
N GLY A 382 -9.77 -5.26 4.41
CA GLY A 382 -8.53 -5.41 3.65
C GLY A 382 -8.49 -4.67 2.32
N ILE A 383 -9.66 -4.41 1.71
CA ILE A 383 -9.75 -3.84 0.36
C ILE A 383 -10.57 -2.57 0.25
N ARG A 384 -11.38 -2.22 1.24
CA ARG A 384 -12.14 -0.98 1.26
C ARG A 384 -11.30 0.13 1.88
N VAL A 385 -10.98 1.14 1.10
CA VAL A 385 -10.01 2.18 1.45
C VAL A 385 -10.61 3.58 1.35
N PRO A 386 -10.08 4.58 2.05
CA PRO A 386 -10.41 5.97 1.78
C PRO A 386 -10.17 6.32 0.32
N PHE A 387 -11.14 6.95 -0.35
CA PHE A 387 -11.01 7.32 -1.75
C PHE A 387 -11.62 8.70 -1.99
N ILE A 388 -10.77 9.67 -2.27
CA ILE A 388 -11.12 11.08 -2.41
C ILE A 388 -10.65 11.59 -3.78
N VAL A 389 -11.51 12.35 -4.46
CA VAL A 389 -11.15 13.06 -5.70
C VAL A 389 -11.54 14.53 -5.53
N SER A 390 -10.58 15.42 -5.68
CA SER A 390 -10.78 16.88 -5.63
C SER A 390 -10.26 17.54 -6.89
N TRP A 391 -11.07 18.39 -7.50
CA TRP A 391 -10.71 19.25 -8.62
C TRP A 391 -11.63 20.47 -8.58
N PRO A 392 -11.26 21.52 -7.84
CA PRO A 392 -12.20 22.59 -7.48
C PRO A 392 -12.86 23.31 -8.66
N ASP A 393 -12.17 23.50 -9.79
CA ASP A 393 -12.76 24.14 -10.98
C ASP A 393 -13.79 23.24 -11.71
N GLU A 394 -13.78 21.92 -11.47
CA GLU A 394 -14.55 20.94 -12.23
C GLU A 394 -15.53 20.10 -11.39
N ILE A 395 -15.27 19.97 -10.10
CA ILE A 395 -16.02 19.11 -9.17
C ILE A 395 -16.65 19.98 -8.08
N SER A 396 -17.98 19.93 -7.97
CA SER A 396 -18.69 20.62 -6.87
C SER A 396 -18.24 20.09 -5.52
N PRO A 397 -18.01 20.96 -4.53
CA PRO A 397 -17.54 20.55 -3.21
C PRO A 397 -18.59 19.78 -2.42
N GLY A 398 -18.14 19.03 -1.40
CA GLY A 398 -18.98 18.36 -0.40
C GLY A 398 -19.74 17.14 -0.90
N GLN A 399 -19.35 16.55 -2.03
CA GLN A 399 -20.03 15.39 -2.57
C GLN A 399 -19.68 14.11 -1.80
N ARG A 400 -20.67 13.24 -1.68
CA ARG A 400 -20.53 11.88 -1.17
C ARG A 400 -21.16 10.90 -2.16
N SER A 401 -20.49 9.79 -2.44
CA SER A 401 -21.00 8.75 -3.35
C SER A 401 -20.84 7.36 -2.73
N ASN A 402 -21.84 6.53 -2.92
CA ASN A 402 -21.79 5.10 -2.62
C ASN A 402 -21.58 4.25 -3.90
N SER A 403 -21.19 4.87 -4.99
CA SER A 403 -20.81 4.14 -6.20
C SER A 403 -19.63 3.23 -5.94
N VAL A 404 -19.69 2.03 -6.52
CA VAL A 404 -18.59 1.06 -6.48
C VAL A 404 -17.52 1.51 -7.46
N ILE A 405 -16.36 1.88 -6.94
CA ILE A 405 -15.19 2.29 -7.72
C ILE A 405 -13.97 1.48 -7.29
N HIS A 406 -12.97 1.45 -8.16
CA HIS A 406 -11.79 0.60 -7.97
C HIS A 406 -10.50 1.34 -8.34
N HIS A 407 -9.36 0.89 -7.87
CA HIS A 407 -8.06 1.52 -8.13
C HIS A 407 -7.75 1.70 -9.62
N PHE A 408 -8.10 0.76 -10.48
CA PHE A 408 -7.85 0.89 -11.92
C PHE A 408 -8.62 2.05 -12.58
N ASP A 409 -9.68 2.59 -11.92
CA ASP A 409 -10.43 3.75 -12.42
C ASP A 409 -9.61 5.03 -12.37
N ILE A 410 -8.58 5.08 -11.52
CA ILE A 410 -7.66 6.21 -11.39
C ILE A 410 -6.99 6.49 -12.73
N PHE A 411 -6.47 5.45 -13.40
CA PHE A 411 -5.84 5.57 -14.71
C PHE A 411 -6.76 6.23 -15.73
N SER A 412 -7.96 5.67 -15.92
CA SER A 412 -8.93 6.13 -16.92
C SER A 412 -9.44 7.54 -16.60
N THR A 413 -9.57 7.88 -15.32
CA THR A 413 -9.99 9.20 -14.86
C THR A 413 -8.91 10.26 -15.13
N ILE A 414 -7.66 9.95 -14.78
CA ILE A 414 -6.50 10.82 -15.02
C ILE A 414 -6.28 11.03 -16.53
N ALA A 415 -6.28 9.96 -17.32
CA ALA A 415 -6.10 10.05 -18.77
C ALA A 415 -7.19 10.92 -19.42
N SER A 416 -8.44 10.78 -18.99
CA SER A 416 -9.55 11.60 -19.45
C SER A 416 -9.40 13.08 -19.04
N ALA A 417 -9.00 13.36 -17.78
CA ALA A 417 -8.73 14.72 -17.31
C ALA A 417 -7.59 15.38 -18.11
N ALA A 418 -6.56 14.63 -18.44
CA ALA A 418 -5.45 15.06 -19.27
C ALA A 418 -5.78 15.17 -20.76
N LYS A 419 -7.02 14.91 -21.17
CA LYS A 419 -7.48 14.89 -22.56
C LYS A 419 -6.62 13.97 -23.45
N THR A 420 -6.12 12.86 -22.91
CA THR A 420 -5.28 11.88 -23.60
C THR A 420 -5.91 10.48 -23.56
N LYS A 421 -5.35 9.57 -24.33
CA LYS A 421 -5.74 8.15 -24.35
C LYS A 421 -4.49 7.29 -24.26
N SER A 422 -4.62 6.11 -23.69
CA SER A 422 -3.57 5.11 -23.83
C SER A 422 -3.36 4.78 -25.30
N SER A 423 -2.11 4.76 -25.73
CA SER A 423 -1.74 4.44 -27.10
C SER A 423 -1.81 2.94 -27.41
N ASN A 424 -2.10 2.11 -26.41
CA ASN A 424 -2.12 0.66 -26.54
C ASN A 424 -3.52 0.10 -26.78
N ASP A 425 -3.60 -0.93 -27.63
CA ASP A 425 -4.76 -1.82 -27.80
C ASP A 425 -5.07 -2.65 -26.52
N ASN A 426 -4.36 -2.44 -25.42
CA ASN A 426 -4.61 -3.08 -24.15
C ASN A 426 -5.95 -2.61 -23.58
N GLU A 427 -6.88 -3.52 -23.44
CA GLU A 427 -8.17 -3.27 -22.83
C GLU A 427 -7.98 -2.83 -21.37
N LEU A 428 -8.45 -1.63 -21.04
CA LEU A 428 -8.49 -1.12 -19.69
C LEU A 428 -9.68 -1.73 -18.94
N ASP A 429 -9.49 -2.11 -17.68
CA ASP A 429 -10.59 -2.52 -16.79
C ASP A 429 -11.25 -1.30 -16.13
N GLY A 430 -10.48 -0.22 -16.00
CA GLY A 430 -10.91 1.02 -15.37
C GLY A 430 -11.83 1.86 -16.24
N VAL A 431 -12.78 2.53 -15.59
CA VAL A 431 -13.68 3.50 -16.20
C VAL A 431 -13.32 4.93 -15.77
N ASN A 432 -13.62 5.90 -16.63
CA ASN A 432 -13.52 7.31 -16.28
C ASN A 432 -14.60 7.70 -15.27
N LEU A 433 -14.21 8.14 -14.08
CA LEU A 433 -15.14 8.51 -13.01
C LEU A 433 -15.75 9.92 -13.17
N LEU A 434 -15.19 10.80 -14.01
CA LEU A 434 -15.67 12.19 -14.16
C LEU A 434 -17.15 12.30 -14.54
N PRO A 435 -17.72 11.49 -15.46
CA PRO A 435 -19.16 11.51 -15.75
C PRO A 435 -20.03 11.16 -14.53
N TYR A 436 -19.59 10.24 -13.68
CA TYR A 436 -20.29 9.86 -12.45
C TYR A 436 -20.22 10.95 -11.39
N ILE A 437 -19.03 11.54 -11.19
CA ILE A 437 -18.79 12.65 -10.27
C ILE A 437 -19.61 13.89 -10.67
N LYS A 438 -19.66 14.19 -11.96
CA LYS A 438 -20.43 15.33 -12.51
C LYS A 438 -21.93 15.01 -12.67
N LYS A 439 -22.40 13.85 -12.22
CA LYS A 439 -23.80 13.38 -12.31
C LYS A 439 -24.36 13.40 -13.73
N GLN A 440 -23.52 13.16 -14.72
CA GLN A 440 -23.89 13.06 -16.13
C GLN A 440 -24.47 11.66 -16.48
N THR A 441 -24.32 10.70 -15.58
CA THR A 441 -24.87 9.35 -15.66
C THR A 441 -25.39 8.90 -14.31
N SER A 442 -26.42 8.04 -14.31
CA SER A 442 -26.99 7.41 -13.12
C SER A 442 -26.63 5.92 -13.01
N SER A 443 -25.87 5.37 -13.98
CA SER A 443 -25.39 3.99 -13.92
C SER A 443 -24.33 3.82 -12.83
N GLN A 444 -24.11 2.59 -12.36
CA GLN A 444 -22.94 2.29 -11.53
C GLN A 444 -21.71 2.14 -12.43
N PRO A 445 -20.52 2.57 -11.95
CA PRO A 445 -19.26 2.36 -12.67
C PRO A 445 -18.99 0.89 -12.95
N HIS A 446 -19.18 0.05 -11.94
CA HIS A 446 -18.96 -1.40 -12.04
C HIS A 446 -20.17 -2.19 -11.54
N LYS A 447 -20.51 -3.25 -12.28
CA LYS A 447 -21.49 -4.26 -11.85
C LYS A 447 -20.81 -5.41 -11.12
N THR A 448 -19.59 -5.75 -11.52
CA THR A 448 -18.83 -6.88 -10.98
C THR A 448 -17.36 -6.48 -10.82
N LEU A 449 -16.79 -6.78 -9.67
CA LEU A 449 -15.37 -6.65 -9.38
C LEU A 449 -14.83 -7.99 -8.89
N PHE A 450 -13.53 -8.23 -9.16
CA PHE A 450 -12.84 -9.47 -8.84
C PHE A 450 -11.54 -9.20 -8.11
N TRP A 451 -11.16 -10.10 -7.21
CA TRP A 451 -9.86 -10.10 -6.51
C TRP A 451 -9.30 -11.51 -6.51
N ARG A 452 -7.99 -11.62 -6.71
CA ARG A 452 -7.28 -12.89 -6.65
C ARG A 452 -5.89 -12.70 -6.05
N SER A 453 -5.55 -13.56 -5.09
CA SER A 453 -4.19 -13.81 -4.62
C SER A 453 -4.05 -15.30 -4.35
N GLY A 454 -3.58 -16.03 -5.35
CA GLY A 454 -3.46 -17.48 -5.30
C GLY A 454 -4.78 -18.19 -4.99
N ASN A 455 -4.81 -18.87 -3.84
CA ASN A 455 -5.96 -19.63 -3.38
C ASN A 455 -7.09 -18.78 -2.79
N HIS A 456 -6.78 -17.53 -2.37
CA HIS A 456 -7.75 -16.62 -1.81
C HIS A 456 -8.32 -15.72 -2.91
N GLN A 457 -9.63 -15.73 -3.10
CA GLN A 457 -10.31 -15.00 -4.19
C GLN A 457 -11.61 -14.38 -3.71
N SER A 458 -12.03 -13.29 -4.35
CA SER A 458 -13.30 -12.65 -4.04
C SER A 458 -13.97 -12.09 -5.29
N VAL A 459 -15.30 -12.00 -5.24
CA VAL A 459 -16.15 -11.35 -6.24
C VAL A 459 -17.16 -10.47 -5.54
N LEU A 460 -17.28 -9.22 -5.98
CA LEU A 460 -18.43 -8.38 -5.68
C LEU A 460 -19.27 -8.26 -6.95
N HIS A 461 -20.46 -8.88 -6.97
CA HIS A 461 -21.42 -8.79 -8.06
C HIS A 461 -22.70 -8.11 -7.58
N GLU A 462 -22.98 -6.89 -8.08
CA GLU A 462 -24.04 -6.02 -7.54
C GLU A 462 -23.84 -5.77 -6.04
N ASN A 463 -24.63 -6.41 -5.18
CA ASN A 463 -24.49 -6.33 -3.72
C ASN A 463 -23.98 -7.63 -3.09
N TRP A 464 -23.85 -8.69 -3.88
CA TRP A 464 -23.38 -9.98 -3.39
C TRP A 464 -21.86 -10.02 -3.37
N LYS A 465 -21.29 -10.21 -2.19
CA LYS A 465 -19.85 -10.41 -2.03
C LYS A 465 -19.58 -11.87 -1.66
N TYR A 466 -18.86 -12.54 -2.53
CA TYR A 466 -18.40 -13.91 -2.37
C TYR A 466 -16.91 -13.95 -2.11
N ILE A 467 -16.48 -14.69 -1.11
CA ILE A 467 -15.06 -14.90 -0.76
C ILE A 467 -14.81 -16.39 -0.69
N ILE A 468 -13.67 -16.83 -1.21
CA ILE A 468 -13.24 -18.22 -1.16
C ILE A 468 -11.75 -18.34 -0.82
N SER A 469 -11.44 -19.23 0.14
CA SER A 469 -10.12 -19.80 0.39
C SER A 469 -10.13 -21.24 -0.10
N LYS A 470 -9.61 -21.46 -1.31
CA LYS A 470 -9.78 -22.74 -2.05
C LYS A 470 -9.12 -23.92 -1.35
N LYS A 471 -7.93 -23.72 -0.81
CA LYS A 471 -7.12 -24.78 -0.19
C LYS A 471 -7.76 -25.28 1.11
N GLU A 472 -8.37 -24.37 1.87
CA GLU A 472 -9.08 -24.64 3.12
C GLU A 472 -10.54 -25.04 2.87
N ASN A 473 -11.04 -24.89 1.65
CA ASN A 473 -12.44 -25.07 1.27
C ASN A 473 -13.41 -24.21 2.10
N MET A 474 -12.96 -23.02 2.51
CA MET A 474 -13.77 -22.03 3.21
C MET A 474 -14.42 -21.08 2.23
N ARG A 475 -15.70 -20.79 2.44
CA ARG A 475 -16.48 -19.92 1.55
C ARG A 475 -17.43 -19.05 2.34
N TRP A 476 -17.58 -17.81 1.89
CA TRP A 476 -18.49 -16.84 2.46
C TRP A 476 -19.30 -16.16 1.36
N LEU A 477 -20.54 -15.85 1.67
CA LEU A 477 -21.41 -15.02 0.84
C LEU A 477 -22.10 -14.00 1.72
N PHE A 478 -22.04 -12.73 1.32
CA PHE A 478 -22.68 -11.62 2.03
C PHE A 478 -23.53 -10.79 1.08
N ASP A 479 -24.67 -10.28 1.57
CA ASP A 479 -25.41 -9.21 0.90
C ASP A 479 -24.99 -7.86 1.50
N THR A 480 -24.06 -7.18 0.85
CA THR A 480 -23.47 -5.91 1.33
C THR A 480 -24.47 -4.75 1.36
N SER A 481 -25.68 -4.90 0.83
CA SER A 481 -26.74 -3.88 0.92
C SER A 481 -27.42 -3.85 2.29
N VAL A 482 -27.43 -4.97 2.99
CA VAL A 482 -28.05 -5.14 4.33
C VAL A 482 -27.03 -5.53 5.39
N ASP A 483 -25.93 -6.17 4.99
CA ASP A 483 -24.82 -6.58 5.83
C ASP A 483 -23.46 -6.09 5.28
N PRO A 484 -23.22 -4.77 5.26
CA PRO A 484 -21.95 -4.23 4.78
C PRO A 484 -20.76 -4.55 5.69
N LEU A 485 -21.01 -5.17 6.84
CA LEU A 485 -20.00 -5.54 7.84
C LEU A 485 -19.61 -7.02 7.76
N GLU A 486 -20.17 -7.77 6.80
CA GLU A 486 -19.83 -9.18 6.53
C GLU A 486 -19.97 -10.11 7.77
N LYS A 487 -21.02 -9.90 8.58
CA LYS A 487 -21.24 -10.64 9.82
C LYS A 487 -22.03 -11.94 9.64
N ASN A 488 -22.86 -12.00 8.60
CA ASN A 488 -23.80 -13.10 8.40
C ASN A 488 -23.47 -13.86 7.12
N ASN A 489 -22.77 -14.98 7.23
CA ASN A 489 -22.45 -15.84 6.10
C ASN A 489 -23.72 -16.51 5.55
N LEU A 490 -24.13 -16.15 4.32
CA LEU A 490 -25.34 -16.61 3.65
C LEU A 490 -25.07 -17.74 2.65
N ILE A 491 -23.88 -18.35 2.65
CA ILE A 491 -23.45 -19.33 1.63
C ILE A 491 -24.42 -20.49 1.44
N GLU A 492 -24.99 -21.01 2.52
CA GLU A 492 -25.93 -22.15 2.48
C GLU A 492 -27.35 -21.71 2.09
N SER A 493 -27.69 -20.44 2.28
CA SER A 493 -29.05 -19.91 2.09
C SER A 493 -29.35 -19.48 0.65
N TYR A 494 -28.32 -19.15 -0.14
CA TYR A 494 -28.44 -18.57 -1.48
C TYR A 494 -27.67 -19.35 -2.56
N PRO A 495 -27.96 -20.65 -2.78
CA PRO A 495 -27.18 -21.51 -3.69
C PRO A 495 -27.28 -21.11 -5.17
N LYS A 496 -28.28 -20.30 -5.57
CA LYS A 496 -28.39 -19.80 -6.95
C LYS A 496 -27.40 -18.67 -7.20
N GLU A 497 -27.32 -17.74 -6.28
CA GLU A 497 -26.40 -16.61 -6.27
C GLU A 497 -24.95 -17.11 -6.23
N VAL A 498 -24.67 -18.09 -5.37
CA VAL A 498 -23.35 -18.76 -5.30
C VAL A 498 -22.95 -19.31 -6.66
N ARG A 499 -23.82 -20.11 -7.32
CA ARG A 499 -23.51 -20.68 -8.64
C ARG A 499 -23.23 -19.61 -9.70
N LEU A 500 -24.06 -18.57 -9.75
CA LEU A 500 -23.86 -17.45 -10.68
C LEU A 500 -22.48 -16.81 -10.48
N ILE A 501 -22.11 -16.54 -9.22
CA ILE A 501 -20.84 -15.86 -8.90
C ILE A 501 -19.65 -16.78 -9.16
N GLU A 502 -19.76 -18.07 -8.86
CA GLU A 502 -18.71 -19.05 -9.19
C GLU A 502 -18.50 -19.19 -10.71
N GLU A 503 -19.58 -19.13 -11.53
CA GLU A 503 -19.47 -19.08 -12.99
C GLU A 503 -18.76 -17.79 -13.47
N LEU A 504 -19.07 -16.63 -12.89
CA LEU A 504 -18.41 -15.36 -13.19
C LEU A 504 -16.91 -15.42 -12.81
N LEU A 505 -16.60 -15.97 -11.63
CA LEU A 505 -15.23 -16.13 -11.15
C LEU A 505 -14.43 -17.11 -12.02
N ALA A 506 -15.03 -18.22 -12.42
CA ALA A 506 -14.39 -19.19 -13.31
C ALA A 506 -14.08 -18.56 -14.68
N LYS A 507 -15.02 -17.79 -15.24
CA LYS A 507 -14.79 -17.04 -16.47
C LYS A 507 -13.66 -16.03 -16.30
N PHE A 508 -13.70 -15.19 -15.26
CA PHE A 508 -12.62 -14.24 -14.96
C PHE A 508 -11.26 -14.93 -14.89
N ASN A 509 -11.15 -16.01 -14.10
CA ASN A 509 -9.89 -16.75 -13.95
C ASN A 509 -9.36 -17.32 -15.26
N SER A 510 -10.24 -17.73 -16.19
CA SER A 510 -9.82 -18.26 -17.50
C SER A 510 -9.22 -17.20 -18.43
N GLU A 511 -9.43 -15.91 -18.12
CA GLU A 511 -8.91 -14.77 -18.87
C GLU A 511 -7.64 -14.18 -18.23
N GLN A 512 -7.24 -14.68 -17.05
CA GLN A 512 -6.06 -14.19 -16.32
C GLN A 512 -4.82 -15.03 -16.63
N LYS A 513 -3.65 -14.40 -16.50
CA LYS A 513 -2.38 -15.13 -16.61
C LYS A 513 -2.07 -15.88 -15.31
N GLU A 514 -1.23 -16.90 -15.45
CA GLU A 514 -0.57 -17.51 -14.29
C GLU A 514 0.36 -16.48 -13.64
N PRO A 515 0.57 -16.56 -12.32
CA PRO A 515 1.50 -15.67 -11.64
C PRO A 515 2.90 -15.70 -12.27
N LEU A 516 3.52 -14.53 -12.39
CA LEU A 516 4.89 -14.37 -12.93
C LEU A 516 5.93 -15.16 -12.13
N PHE A 517 5.67 -15.30 -10.84
CA PHE A 517 6.43 -16.13 -9.90
C PHE A 517 5.45 -16.76 -8.92
N PRO A 518 5.67 -18.02 -8.54
CA PRO A 518 4.75 -18.71 -7.64
C PRO A 518 4.85 -18.19 -6.21
N SER A 519 3.76 -18.34 -5.44
CA SER A 519 3.77 -18.09 -3.99
C SER A 519 4.66 -19.11 -3.28
N SER A 520 5.57 -18.61 -2.44
CA SER A 520 6.43 -19.45 -1.59
C SER A 520 6.08 -19.42 -0.12
N TYR A 521 5.15 -18.53 0.26
CA TYR A 521 4.77 -18.27 1.63
C TYR A 521 3.26 -18.04 1.72
N GLU A 522 2.61 -18.69 2.67
CA GLU A 522 1.20 -18.49 2.98
C GLU A 522 1.09 -18.06 4.45
N ALA A 523 0.75 -16.78 4.66
CA ALA A 523 0.49 -16.25 5.99
C ALA A 523 -0.89 -16.70 6.50
N SER A 524 -0.97 -17.12 7.75
CA SER A 524 -2.23 -17.41 8.44
C SER A 524 -2.82 -16.10 8.98
N ILE A 525 -4.09 -15.83 8.66
CA ILE A 525 -4.76 -14.58 9.03
C ILE A 525 -6.10 -14.90 9.68
N MET A 526 -6.25 -14.56 10.94
CA MET A 526 -7.55 -14.53 11.62
C MET A 526 -8.33 -13.30 11.19
N ILE A 527 -9.61 -13.49 10.83
CA ILE A 527 -10.39 -12.40 10.20
C ILE A 527 -10.78 -11.33 11.22
N ASP A 528 -11.12 -11.73 12.44
CA ASP A 528 -11.64 -10.83 13.48
C ASP A 528 -10.64 -10.56 14.63
N LYS A 529 -9.44 -11.12 14.54
CA LYS A 529 -8.37 -10.93 15.52
C LYS A 529 -7.11 -10.42 14.85
N TYR A 530 -6.33 -9.58 15.54
CA TYR A 530 -5.02 -9.16 15.06
C TYR A 530 -3.95 -10.23 15.36
N ASP A 531 -2.82 -10.13 14.70
CA ASP A 531 -1.69 -11.01 14.89
C ASP A 531 -1.17 -10.92 16.35
N GLY A 532 -0.78 -12.06 16.94
CA GLY A 532 -0.41 -12.14 18.36
C GLY A 532 -1.56 -12.48 19.32
N GLN A 533 -2.83 -12.54 18.85
CA GLN A 533 -3.93 -13.12 19.62
C GLN A 533 -4.01 -14.63 19.39
N ASP A 534 -4.36 -15.39 20.44
CA ASP A 534 -4.49 -16.84 20.34
C ASP A 534 -5.70 -17.25 19.48
N TYR A 535 -5.50 -18.30 18.66
CA TYR A 535 -6.59 -18.97 17.96
C TYR A 535 -7.48 -19.71 18.95
N GLU A 536 -8.79 -19.59 18.77
CA GLU A 536 -9.80 -20.35 19.52
C GLU A 536 -10.69 -21.14 18.56
N GLU A 537 -11.20 -22.30 19.00
CA GLU A 537 -12.11 -23.10 18.19
C GLU A 537 -13.35 -22.29 17.77
N GLY A 538 -13.52 -22.14 16.46
CA GLY A 538 -14.60 -21.33 15.87
C GLY A 538 -14.15 -20.00 15.28
N ASP A 539 -12.90 -19.59 15.48
CA ASP A 539 -12.35 -18.43 14.80
C ASP A 539 -12.27 -18.65 13.28
N GLU A 540 -12.67 -17.66 12.52
CA GLU A 540 -12.55 -17.67 11.07
C GLU A 540 -11.16 -17.18 10.65
N TYR A 541 -10.53 -17.91 9.75
CA TYR A 541 -9.20 -17.59 9.24
C TYR A 541 -9.06 -17.91 7.74
N ILE A 542 -8.02 -17.39 7.14
CA ILE A 542 -7.57 -17.71 5.79
C ILE A 542 -6.07 -17.96 5.77
N TYR A 543 -5.58 -18.53 4.68
CA TYR A 543 -4.18 -18.53 4.33
C TYR A 543 -3.98 -17.63 3.10
N TRP A 544 -3.19 -16.57 3.26
CA TRP A 544 -2.88 -15.63 2.21
C TRP A 544 -1.61 -16.04 1.47
N SER A 545 -1.73 -16.30 0.19
CA SER A 545 -0.59 -16.64 -0.68
C SER A 545 0.22 -15.40 -1.06
N ASN A 546 1.56 -15.47 -0.91
CA ASN A 546 2.49 -14.42 -1.34
C ASN A 546 3.84 -14.97 -1.85
#